data_41320a7aa2224fa9c55d14e0ecc94fdb
#
_entry.id   41320a7aa2224fa9c55d14e0ecc94fdb
#
_cell.length_a   1.000
_cell.length_b   1.000
_cell.length_c   1.000
_cell.angle_alpha   90.00
_cell.angle_beta   90.00
_cell.angle_gamma   90.00
#
_symmetry.space_group_name_H-M   'P 1'
#
loop_
_entity.id
_entity.type
_entity.pdbx_description
1 polymer ?
#
loop_
_entity_poly.entity_id
_entity_poly.type
_entity_poly.pdbx_seq_one_letter_code
_entity_poly.pdbx_strand_id
1 'polypeptide(L)'
;SVTQDIIEVLNKEKIKSSHFVGISLGTILIRQLGEMHPKRVKSMVMAGAIMKLNTRSQILMKFGNVFKSMIPYLWLYRLFAYIIMPNKNHKKSRLLFVEEAKKLYQKEFIRWYKLTADINPLLKFFRQVELKIPTLYLMGSEDYMFLPSIEKISKEHESAQLCVVQNSGHVVNIDQPNEFNYKSISFIRELV
;
A
#
# COMPACT_ATOMS: atom_id res chain seq x y z
N SER A 1 13.87 4.72 -11.42
CA SER A 1 13.03 4.40 -10.24
C SER A 1 11.64 4.02 -10.71
N VAL A 2 10.90 3.25 -9.89
CA VAL A 2 9.53 2.81 -10.28
C VAL A 2 8.61 3.99 -10.62
N THR A 3 8.71 5.11 -9.89
CA THR A 3 7.95 6.33 -10.23
C THR A 3 8.32 6.89 -11.60
N GLN A 4 9.60 6.85 -11.97
CA GLN A 4 10.04 7.27 -13.30
C GLN A 4 9.52 6.35 -14.39
N ASP A 5 9.51 5.03 -14.14
CA ASP A 5 8.99 4.04 -15.09
C ASP A 5 7.49 4.26 -15.36
N ILE A 6 6.71 4.64 -14.31
CA ILE A 6 5.30 5.03 -14.46
C ILE A 6 5.17 6.28 -15.37
N ILE A 7 6.01 7.29 -15.17
CA ILE A 7 6.00 8.51 -15.99
C ILE A 7 6.35 8.19 -17.44
N GLU A 8 7.29 7.30 -17.69
CA GLU A 8 7.65 6.87 -19.06
C GLU A 8 6.49 6.17 -19.76
N VAL A 9 5.74 5.30 -19.04
CA VAL A 9 4.52 4.69 -19.56
C VAL A 9 3.48 5.75 -19.92
N LEU A 10 3.19 6.70 -19.02
CA LEU A 10 2.24 7.78 -19.30
C LEU A 10 2.66 8.61 -20.52
N ASN A 11 3.96 8.88 -20.67
CA ASN A 11 4.47 9.64 -21.81
C ASN A 11 4.32 8.86 -23.11
N LYS A 12 4.68 7.58 -23.10
CA LYS A 12 4.53 6.68 -24.27
C LYS A 12 3.08 6.60 -24.72
N GLU A 13 2.15 6.46 -23.77
CA GLU A 13 0.71 6.40 -24.05
C GLU A 13 0.06 7.79 -24.25
N LYS A 14 0.87 8.88 -24.26
CA LYS A 14 0.41 10.27 -24.42
C LYS A 14 -0.65 10.71 -23.37
N ILE A 15 -0.64 10.09 -22.20
CA ILE A 15 -1.53 10.42 -21.09
C ILE A 15 -0.95 11.58 -20.30
N LYS A 16 -1.62 12.74 -20.27
CA LYS A 16 -1.16 13.94 -19.55
C LYS A 16 -1.25 13.76 -18.03
N SER A 17 -2.36 13.22 -17.53
CA SER A 17 -2.60 12.94 -16.11
C SER A 17 -3.63 11.85 -15.94
N SER A 18 -3.59 11.14 -14.80
CA SER A 18 -4.48 10.01 -14.51
C SER A 18 -4.89 9.98 -13.05
N HIS A 19 -5.94 9.20 -12.75
CA HIS A 19 -6.26 8.73 -11.41
C HIS A 19 -5.43 7.47 -11.14
N PHE A 20 -4.91 7.34 -9.92
CA PHE A 20 -4.06 6.22 -9.54
C PHE A 20 -4.70 5.41 -8.42
N VAL A 21 -4.68 4.10 -8.57
CA VAL A 21 -5.11 3.15 -7.54
C VAL A 21 -3.89 2.36 -7.10
N GLY A 22 -3.53 2.45 -5.83
CA GLY A 22 -2.43 1.72 -5.23
C GLY A 22 -2.90 0.84 -4.08
N ILE A 23 -2.30 -0.36 -3.98
CA ILE A 23 -2.62 -1.32 -2.93
C ILE A 23 -1.33 -1.62 -2.17
N SER A 24 -1.38 -1.56 -0.82
CA SER A 24 -0.24 -1.89 0.04
C SER A 24 1.03 -1.10 -0.36
N LEU A 25 2.10 -1.76 -0.79
CA LEU A 25 3.32 -1.11 -1.27
C LEU A 25 3.06 -0.12 -2.43
N GLY A 26 2.07 -0.39 -3.28
CA GLY A 26 1.65 0.51 -4.36
C GLY A 26 1.21 1.89 -3.85
N THR A 27 0.71 2.00 -2.62
CA THR A 27 0.31 3.27 -2.02
C THR A 27 1.49 4.20 -1.78
N ILE A 28 2.64 3.65 -1.44
CA ILE A 28 3.89 4.40 -1.28
C ILE A 28 4.35 4.94 -2.62
N LEU A 29 4.26 4.13 -3.67
CA LEU A 29 4.68 4.51 -5.02
C LEU A 29 3.81 5.64 -5.58
N ILE A 30 2.48 5.54 -5.49
CA ILE A 30 1.60 6.60 -5.99
C ILE A 30 1.67 7.87 -5.14
N ARG A 31 1.90 7.75 -3.83
CA ARG A 31 2.13 8.91 -2.96
C ARG A 31 3.42 9.64 -3.34
N GLN A 32 4.50 8.89 -3.60
CA GLN A 32 5.76 9.46 -4.09
C GLN A 32 5.60 10.07 -5.50
N LEU A 33 4.81 9.43 -6.37
CA LEU A 33 4.49 9.97 -7.69
C LEU A 33 3.78 11.34 -7.57
N GLY A 34 2.83 11.46 -6.65
CA GLY A 34 2.14 12.72 -6.36
C GLY A 34 3.08 13.83 -5.87
N GLU A 35 4.10 13.50 -5.07
CA GLU A 35 5.14 14.46 -4.63
C GLU A 35 6.02 14.93 -5.78
N MET A 36 6.51 13.99 -6.57
CA MET A 36 7.49 14.29 -7.62
C MET A 36 6.85 14.89 -8.88
N HIS A 37 5.62 14.47 -9.18
CA HIS A 37 4.91 14.82 -10.41
C HIS A 37 3.43 15.17 -10.18
N PRO A 38 3.10 16.16 -9.33
CA PRO A 38 1.72 16.44 -8.91
C PRO A 38 0.77 16.72 -10.09
N LYS A 39 1.26 17.35 -11.15
CA LYS A 39 0.46 17.63 -12.37
C LYS A 39 0.09 16.38 -13.16
N ARG A 40 0.69 15.24 -12.86
CA ARG A 40 0.42 13.96 -13.52
C ARG A 40 -0.63 13.12 -12.77
N VAL A 41 -0.98 13.53 -11.52
CA VAL A 41 -1.88 12.79 -10.63
C VAL A 41 -3.15 13.60 -10.40
N LYS A 42 -4.28 13.12 -10.90
CA LYS A 42 -5.60 13.72 -10.70
C LYS A 42 -6.18 13.39 -9.32
N SER A 43 -6.06 12.14 -8.91
CA SER A 43 -6.44 11.66 -7.58
C SER A 43 -5.74 10.34 -7.25
N MET A 44 -5.80 9.96 -5.98
CA MET A 44 -5.23 8.70 -5.48
C MET A 44 -6.28 7.90 -4.71
N VAL A 45 -6.43 6.62 -5.04
CA VAL A 45 -7.12 5.63 -4.20
C VAL A 45 -6.04 4.74 -3.57
N MET A 46 -5.97 4.75 -2.25
CA MET A 46 -4.90 4.13 -1.47
C MET A 46 -5.48 3.03 -0.58
N ALA A 47 -5.48 1.78 -1.07
CA ALA A 47 -6.03 0.65 -0.35
C ALA A 47 -4.97 -0.08 0.50
N GLY A 48 -5.30 -0.38 1.76
CA GLY A 48 -4.32 -0.95 2.71
C GLY A 48 -3.07 -0.08 2.79
N ALA A 49 -3.24 1.22 2.98
CA ALA A 49 -2.17 2.21 2.86
C ALA A 49 -1.12 2.06 3.96
N ILE A 50 0.15 2.10 3.56
CA ILE A 50 1.30 2.01 4.47
C ILE A 50 1.87 3.42 4.66
N MET A 51 1.55 4.07 5.80
CA MET A 51 2.08 5.41 6.14
C MET A 51 2.93 5.42 7.40
N LYS A 52 2.89 4.35 8.19
CA LYS A 52 3.73 4.19 9.39
C LYS A 52 4.01 2.73 9.62
N LEU A 53 5.26 2.40 9.90
CA LEU A 53 5.62 1.11 10.48
C LEU A 53 5.49 1.21 12.00
N ASN A 54 4.49 0.54 12.58
CA ASN A 54 4.33 0.44 14.02
C ASN A 54 5.41 -0.48 14.61
N THR A 55 5.46 -0.60 15.94
CA THR A 55 6.47 -1.42 16.63
C THR A 55 6.46 -2.88 16.14
N ARG A 56 5.27 -3.45 15.89
CA ARG A 56 5.12 -4.82 15.37
C ARG A 56 5.72 -4.94 13.97
N SER A 57 5.42 -3.99 13.07
CA SER A 57 5.99 -3.95 11.73
C SER A 57 7.51 -3.81 11.76
N GLN A 58 8.03 -2.95 12.65
CA GLN A 58 9.47 -2.74 12.79
C GLN A 58 10.19 -4.00 13.31
N ILE A 59 9.60 -4.69 14.29
CA ILE A 59 10.13 -5.98 14.79
C ILE A 59 10.14 -7.02 13.66
N LEU A 60 9.02 -7.11 12.91
CA LEU A 60 8.90 -8.02 11.79
C LEU A 60 9.95 -7.74 10.70
N MET A 61 10.17 -6.46 10.39
CA MET A 61 11.19 -6.02 9.45
C MET A 61 12.61 -6.35 9.96
N LYS A 62 12.90 -6.12 11.23
CA LYS A 62 14.20 -6.49 11.84
C LYS A 62 14.42 -8.00 11.78
N PHE A 63 13.41 -8.78 12.18
CA PHE A 63 13.45 -10.24 12.10
C PHE A 63 13.74 -10.72 10.67
N GLY A 64 12.96 -10.25 9.70
CA GLY A 64 13.19 -10.59 8.31
C GLY A 64 14.59 -10.16 7.82
N ASN A 65 15.12 -9.02 8.28
CA ASN A 65 16.46 -8.57 7.90
C ASN A 65 17.57 -9.51 8.40
N VAL A 66 17.43 -10.02 9.61
CA VAL A 66 18.39 -11.00 10.18
C VAL A 66 18.31 -12.32 9.45
N PHE A 67 17.11 -12.81 9.17
CA PHE A 67 16.88 -14.17 8.68
C PHE A 67 16.71 -14.31 7.16
N LYS A 68 16.67 -13.21 6.39
CA LYS A 68 16.41 -13.23 4.93
C LYS A 68 17.37 -14.06 4.10
N SER A 69 18.59 -14.29 4.59
CA SER A 69 19.60 -15.11 3.92
C SER A 69 19.64 -16.55 4.43
N MET A 70 19.07 -16.80 5.61
CA MET A 70 19.09 -18.12 6.27
C MET A 70 17.79 -18.91 6.07
N ILE A 71 16.67 -18.18 5.98
CA ILE A 71 15.35 -18.81 5.83
C ILE A 71 14.88 -18.63 4.38
N PRO A 72 14.33 -19.68 3.75
CA PRO A 72 13.72 -19.56 2.42
C PRO A 72 12.66 -18.46 2.43
N TYR A 73 12.71 -17.56 1.45
CA TYR A 73 11.86 -16.37 1.40
C TYR A 73 10.35 -16.67 1.47
N LEU A 74 9.91 -17.81 0.94
CA LEU A 74 8.51 -18.23 1.02
C LEU A 74 8.02 -18.46 2.46
N TRP A 75 8.90 -18.92 3.36
CA TRP A 75 8.57 -19.06 4.77
C TRP A 75 8.38 -17.69 5.44
N LEU A 76 9.24 -16.74 5.10
CA LEU A 76 9.09 -15.35 5.56
C LEU A 76 7.80 -14.74 5.03
N TYR A 77 7.46 -14.96 3.75
CA TYR A 77 6.20 -14.50 3.17
C TYR A 77 4.98 -15.10 3.88
N ARG A 78 4.99 -16.39 4.18
CA ARG A 78 3.92 -17.03 4.95
C ARG A 78 3.78 -16.43 6.34
N LEU A 79 4.90 -16.25 7.04
CA LEU A 79 4.91 -15.61 8.36
C LEU A 79 4.34 -14.19 8.28
N PHE A 80 4.79 -13.39 7.33
CA PHE A 80 4.30 -12.02 7.11
C PHE A 80 2.81 -11.99 6.78
N ALA A 81 2.35 -12.92 5.93
CA ALA A 81 0.94 -13.04 5.60
C ALA A 81 0.07 -13.28 6.85
N TYR A 82 0.50 -14.15 7.74
CA TYR A 82 -0.24 -14.41 8.99
C TYR A 82 -0.21 -13.25 9.97
N ILE A 83 0.90 -12.51 10.05
CA ILE A 83 1.00 -11.35 10.95
C ILE A 83 0.18 -10.17 10.45
N ILE A 84 0.18 -9.92 9.14
CA ILE A 84 -0.54 -8.80 8.52
C ILE A 84 -2.04 -9.12 8.41
N MET A 85 -2.39 -10.37 8.18
CA MET A 85 -3.75 -10.85 7.93
C MET A 85 -4.09 -12.03 8.87
N PRO A 86 -4.28 -11.80 10.19
CA PRO A 86 -4.37 -12.89 11.19
C PRO A 86 -5.71 -13.63 11.17
N ASN A 87 -6.80 -12.99 10.76
CA ASN A 87 -8.15 -13.50 10.93
C ASN A 87 -8.49 -14.65 9.95
N LYS A 88 -9.50 -15.46 10.29
CA LYS A 88 -9.91 -16.62 9.48
C LYS A 88 -10.46 -16.21 8.11
N ASN A 89 -11.25 -15.12 8.06
CA ASN A 89 -11.80 -14.54 6.83
C ASN A 89 -10.73 -14.06 5.85
N HIS A 90 -9.50 -13.75 6.31
CA HIS A 90 -8.37 -13.37 5.45
C HIS A 90 -7.67 -14.55 4.76
N LYS A 91 -8.19 -15.78 4.86
CA LYS A 91 -7.54 -16.98 4.29
C LYS A 91 -7.27 -16.83 2.79
N LYS A 92 -8.25 -16.30 2.03
CA LYS A 92 -8.12 -16.09 0.57
C LYS A 92 -6.98 -15.12 0.26
N SER A 93 -6.95 -13.99 0.95
CA SER A 93 -5.91 -12.96 0.78
C SER A 93 -4.52 -13.47 1.11
N ARG A 94 -4.38 -14.25 2.21
CA ARG A 94 -3.10 -14.89 2.55
C ARG A 94 -2.63 -15.88 1.49
N LEU A 95 -3.54 -16.71 0.98
CA LEU A 95 -3.20 -17.68 -0.06
C LEU A 95 -2.73 -16.98 -1.33
N LEU A 96 -3.46 -15.98 -1.81
CA LEU A 96 -3.08 -15.21 -2.99
C LEU A 96 -1.75 -14.49 -2.78
N PHE A 97 -1.53 -13.88 -1.62
CA PHE A 97 -0.27 -13.21 -1.29
C PHE A 97 0.93 -14.17 -1.38
N VAL A 98 0.78 -15.40 -0.86
CA VAL A 98 1.85 -16.41 -0.93
C VAL A 98 2.00 -16.98 -2.35
N GLU A 99 0.90 -17.16 -3.11
CA GLU A 99 0.97 -17.62 -4.50
C GLU A 99 1.68 -16.61 -5.39
N GLU A 100 1.40 -15.32 -5.23
CA GLU A 100 2.14 -14.27 -5.95
C GLU A 100 3.63 -14.24 -5.56
N ALA A 101 3.93 -14.47 -4.28
CA ALA A 101 5.31 -14.54 -3.84
C ALA A 101 6.11 -15.70 -4.47
N LYS A 102 5.44 -16.80 -4.85
CA LYS A 102 6.10 -17.93 -5.55
C LYS A 102 6.63 -17.56 -6.93
N LYS A 103 6.09 -16.50 -7.55
CA LYS A 103 6.54 -15.99 -8.85
C LYS A 103 7.84 -15.18 -8.74
N LEU A 104 8.26 -14.82 -7.51
CA LEU A 104 9.49 -14.08 -7.27
C LEU A 104 10.65 -15.03 -7.04
N TYR A 105 11.84 -14.61 -7.47
CA TYR A 105 13.08 -15.27 -7.07
C TYR A 105 13.58 -14.72 -5.73
N GLN A 106 14.31 -15.52 -4.97
CA GLN A 106 14.88 -15.09 -3.68
C GLN A 106 15.74 -13.82 -3.81
N LYS A 107 16.46 -13.65 -4.92
CA LYS A 107 17.25 -12.46 -5.22
C LYS A 107 16.39 -11.20 -5.30
N GLU A 108 15.21 -11.30 -5.94
CA GLU A 108 14.25 -10.20 -6.04
C GLU A 108 13.64 -9.88 -4.67
N PHE A 109 13.27 -10.89 -3.89
CA PHE A 109 12.82 -10.69 -2.52
C PHE A 109 13.85 -9.91 -1.68
N ILE A 110 15.11 -10.28 -1.71
CA ILE A 110 16.19 -9.61 -0.97
C ILE A 110 16.34 -8.15 -1.44
N ARG A 111 16.22 -7.90 -2.75
CA ARG A 111 16.30 -6.56 -3.33
C ARG A 111 15.15 -5.67 -2.85
N TRP A 112 13.92 -6.16 -2.93
CA TRP A 112 12.74 -5.44 -2.43
C TRP A 112 12.83 -5.22 -0.93
N TYR A 113 13.30 -6.22 -0.20
CA TYR A 113 13.46 -6.14 1.25
C TYR A 113 14.44 -5.03 1.66
N LYS A 114 15.56 -4.89 0.96
CA LYS A 114 16.51 -3.79 1.19
C LYS A 114 15.87 -2.43 0.95
N LEU A 115 15.09 -2.28 -0.11
CA LEU A 115 14.38 -1.03 -0.39
C LEU A 115 13.37 -0.65 0.69
N THR A 116 12.72 -1.64 1.31
CA THR A 116 11.76 -1.37 2.40
C THR A 116 12.42 -1.06 3.74
N ALA A 117 13.67 -1.43 3.97
CA ALA A 117 14.40 -1.15 5.21
C ALA A 117 14.61 0.36 5.43
N ASP A 118 14.81 1.13 4.35
CA ASP A 118 15.12 2.56 4.41
C ASP A 118 13.89 3.46 4.21
N ILE A 119 12.68 2.88 4.22
CA ILE A 119 11.45 3.61 3.88
C ILE A 119 10.94 4.53 5.00
N ASN A 120 11.39 4.34 6.24
CA ASN A 120 10.88 5.08 7.40
C ASN A 120 10.99 6.61 7.30
N PRO A 121 12.09 7.21 6.80
CA PRO A 121 12.19 8.65 6.60
C PRO A 121 11.14 9.15 5.60
N LEU A 122 10.92 8.42 4.50
CA LEU A 122 9.92 8.74 3.49
C LEU A 122 8.50 8.68 4.05
N LEU A 123 8.17 7.64 4.82
CA LEU A 123 6.88 7.52 5.47
C LEU A 123 6.65 8.62 6.52
N LYS A 124 7.72 9.05 7.23
CA LYS A 124 7.64 10.20 8.14
C LYS A 124 7.31 11.48 7.38
N PHE A 125 7.99 11.74 6.28
CA PHE A 125 7.73 12.88 5.40
C PHE A 125 6.28 12.87 4.89
N PHE A 126 5.78 11.75 4.39
CA PHE A 126 4.41 11.61 3.88
C PHE A 126 3.31 11.92 4.92
N ARG A 127 3.58 11.67 6.20
CA ARG A 127 2.65 12.02 7.28
C ARG A 127 2.68 13.49 7.68
N GLN A 128 3.82 14.16 7.47
CA GLN A 128 4.03 15.55 7.86
C GLN A 128 3.63 16.55 6.77
N VAL A 129 3.67 16.11 5.52
CA VAL A 129 3.39 16.95 4.36
C VAL A 129 2.11 16.50 3.70
N GLU A 130 1.11 17.37 3.71
CA GLU A 130 -0.12 17.14 2.96
C GLU A 130 0.09 17.38 1.47
N LEU A 131 -0.37 16.44 0.65
CA LEU A 131 -0.53 16.65 -0.79
C LEU A 131 -1.92 17.22 -1.06
N LYS A 132 -1.99 18.34 -1.78
CA LYS A 132 -3.24 18.92 -2.27
C LYS A 132 -3.82 18.15 -3.47
N ILE A 133 -3.80 16.82 -3.38
CA ILE A 133 -4.34 15.91 -4.39
C ILE A 133 -5.46 15.11 -3.72
N PRO A 134 -6.68 15.10 -4.29
CA PRO A 134 -7.79 14.31 -3.74
C PRO A 134 -7.38 12.86 -3.50
N THR A 135 -7.48 12.41 -2.25
CA THR A 135 -7.00 11.08 -1.83
C THR A 135 -8.09 10.34 -1.06
N LEU A 136 -8.44 9.14 -1.52
CA LEU A 136 -9.29 8.20 -0.81
C LEU A 136 -8.43 7.10 -0.20
N TYR A 137 -8.43 7.00 1.13
CA TYR A 137 -7.90 5.83 1.84
C TYR A 137 -9.01 4.78 1.99
N LEU A 138 -8.80 3.58 1.43
CA LEU A 138 -9.67 2.42 1.60
C LEU A 138 -8.99 1.42 2.52
N MET A 139 -9.41 1.36 3.78
CA MET A 139 -8.78 0.54 4.80
C MET A 139 -9.74 -0.55 5.29
N GLY A 140 -9.23 -1.75 5.51
CA GLY A 140 -10.02 -2.79 6.18
C GLY A 140 -10.15 -2.51 7.67
N SER A 141 -11.34 -2.78 8.25
CA SER A 141 -11.58 -2.63 9.69
C SER A 141 -10.70 -3.54 10.55
N GLU A 142 -10.14 -4.59 9.96
CA GLU A 142 -9.27 -5.58 10.60
C GLU A 142 -7.79 -5.40 10.19
N ASP A 143 -7.44 -4.29 9.56
CA ASP A 143 -6.03 -3.92 9.30
C ASP A 143 -5.43 -3.26 10.54
N TYR A 144 -5.24 -4.05 11.59
CA TYR A 144 -4.74 -3.61 12.90
C TYR A 144 -3.33 -3.00 12.85
N MET A 145 -2.62 -3.20 11.75
CA MET A 145 -1.25 -2.75 11.62
C MET A 145 -1.17 -1.32 11.07
N PHE A 146 -1.99 -0.98 10.10
CA PHE A 146 -1.85 0.26 9.35
C PHE A 146 -3.03 1.23 9.52
N LEU A 147 -4.25 0.74 9.75
CA LEU A 147 -5.45 1.57 9.93
C LEU A 147 -5.27 2.71 10.95
N PRO A 148 -4.72 2.49 12.17
CA PRO A 148 -4.63 3.56 13.17
C PRO A 148 -3.81 4.78 12.71
N SER A 149 -2.82 4.57 11.84
CA SER A 149 -2.03 5.66 11.31
C SER A 149 -2.77 6.46 10.23
N ILE A 150 -3.65 5.81 9.48
CA ILE A 150 -4.46 6.43 8.44
C ILE A 150 -5.61 7.21 9.05
N GLU A 151 -6.25 6.71 10.11
CA GLU A 151 -7.26 7.46 10.88
C GLU A 151 -6.74 8.80 11.39
N LYS A 152 -5.47 8.85 11.79
CA LYS A 152 -4.83 10.09 12.20
C LYS A 152 -4.62 11.03 11.00
N ILE A 153 -4.01 10.53 9.93
CA ILE A 153 -3.70 11.31 8.72
C ILE A 153 -4.97 11.88 8.09
N SER A 154 -6.05 11.09 7.99
CA SER A 154 -7.30 11.55 7.39
C SER A 154 -8.01 12.65 8.19
N LYS A 155 -7.67 12.82 9.46
CA LYS A 155 -8.15 13.95 10.29
C LYS A 155 -7.28 15.19 10.17
N GLU A 156 -6.01 15.01 9.79
CA GLU A 156 -5.02 16.10 9.71
C GLU A 156 -4.89 16.68 8.30
N HIS A 157 -5.25 15.89 7.26
CA HIS A 157 -5.13 16.27 5.86
C HIS A 157 -6.52 16.53 5.25
N GLU A 158 -6.76 17.75 4.80
CA GLU A 158 -8.06 18.18 4.23
C GLU A 158 -8.39 17.48 2.89
N SER A 159 -7.36 17.14 2.11
CA SER A 159 -7.49 16.42 0.83
C SER A 159 -7.73 14.92 0.96
N ALA A 160 -7.73 14.40 2.20
CA ALA A 160 -7.80 12.98 2.49
C ALA A 160 -9.18 12.57 3.01
N GLN A 161 -9.79 11.59 2.35
CA GLN A 161 -11.00 10.90 2.82
C GLN A 161 -10.64 9.50 3.29
N LEU A 162 -11.26 9.03 4.37
CA LEU A 162 -11.11 7.65 4.87
C LEU A 162 -12.43 6.90 4.73
N CYS A 163 -12.38 5.74 4.08
CA CYS A 163 -13.44 4.75 4.08
C CYS A 163 -12.93 3.45 4.71
N VAL A 164 -13.55 3.04 5.83
CA VAL A 164 -13.23 1.78 6.51
C VAL A 164 -14.21 0.70 6.06
N VAL A 165 -13.69 -0.33 5.42
CA VAL A 165 -14.47 -1.46 4.89
C VAL A 165 -14.55 -2.57 5.93
N GLN A 166 -15.77 -2.95 6.31
CA GLN A 166 -16.02 -3.95 7.34
C GLN A 166 -15.63 -5.36 6.88
N ASN A 167 -15.27 -6.23 7.83
CA ASN A 167 -14.88 -7.63 7.58
C ASN A 167 -13.75 -7.77 6.55
N SER A 168 -12.82 -6.84 6.54
CA SER A 168 -11.68 -6.80 5.64
C SER A 168 -10.39 -6.52 6.40
N GLY A 169 -9.33 -7.21 6.01
CA GLY A 169 -7.97 -6.97 6.48
C GLY A 169 -7.21 -5.99 5.58
N HIS A 170 -5.90 -6.24 5.48
CA HIS A 170 -4.98 -5.38 4.74
C HIS A 170 -5.26 -5.32 3.23
N VAL A 171 -5.75 -6.39 2.64
CA VAL A 171 -5.94 -6.51 1.17
C VAL A 171 -7.43 -6.38 0.83
N VAL A 172 -7.96 -5.16 0.99
CA VAL A 172 -9.38 -4.82 0.85
C VAL A 172 -9.96 -5.26 -0.50
N ASN A 173 -9.20 -5.11 -1.58
CA ASN A 173 -9.62 -5.48 -2.94
C ASN A 173 -9.82 -7.00 -3.12
N ILE A 174 -9.30 -7.83 -2.23
CA ILE A 174 -9.47 -9.28 -2.24
C ILE A 174 -10.53 -9.71 -1.23
N ASP A 175 -10.52 -9.12 -0.03
CA ASP A 175 -11.45 -9.47 1.04
C ASP A 175 -12.87 -8.98 0.72
N GLN A 176 -13.01 -7.77 0.18
CA GLN A 176 -14.30 -7.12 -0.14
C GLN A 176 -14.26 -6.44 -1.53
N PRO A 177 -14.14 -7.21 -2.63
CA PRO A 177 -13.91 -6.67 -3.97
C PRO A 177 -15.04 -5.75 -4.46
N ASN A 178 -16.29 -6.05 -4.13
CA ASN A 178 -17.45 -5.25 -4.54
C ASN A 178 -17.42 -3.86 -3.88
N GLU A 179 -17.16 -3.80 -2.57
CA GLU A 179 -17.04 -2.55 -1.83
C GLU A 179 -15.83 -1.75 -2.32
N PHE A 180 -14.69 -2.40 -2.49
CA PHE A 180 -13.49 -1.77 -3.03
C PHE A 180 -13.75 -1.12 -4.40
N ASN A 181 -14.35 -1.86 -5.33
CA ASN A 181 -14.66 -1.37 -6.67
C ASN A 181 -15.66 -0.22 -6.62
N TYR A 182 -16.76 -0.39 -5.89
CA TYR A 182 -17.80 0.62 -5.76
C TYR A 182 -17.24 1.94 -5.21
N LYS A 183 -16.55 1.91 -4.06
CA LYS A 183 -15.99 3.10 -3.42
C LYS A 183 -14.92 3.78 -4.27
N SER A 184 -14.04 3.00 -4.90
CA SER A 184 -12.99 3.53 -5.78
C SER A 184 -13.59 4.24 -7.01
N ILE A 185 -14.56 3.61 -7.66
CA ILE A 185 -15.19 4.16 -8.87
C ILE A 185 -16.03 5.39 -8.53
N SER A 186 -16.82 5.35 -7.44
CA SER A 186 -17.62 6.49 -6.98
C SER A 186 -16.74 7.70 -6.70
N PHE A 187 -15.67 7.52 -5.92
CA PHE A 187 -14.72 8.59 -5.63
C PHE A 187 -14.11 9.23 -6.88
N ILE A 188 -13.70 8.41 -7.85
CA ILE A 188 -13.13 8.92 -9.11
C ILE A 188 -14.18 9.69 -9.92
N ARG A 189 -15.43 9.20 -9.96
CA ARG A 189 -16.52 9.84 -10.71
C ARG A 189 -16.94 11.19 -10.14
N GLU A 190 -16.85 11.36 -8.82
CA GLU A 190 -17.14 12.64 -8.16
C GLU A 190 -16.13 13.76 -8.50
N LEU A 191 -14.97 13.40 -9.07
CA LEU A 191 -13.90 14.31 -9.44
C LEU A 191 -13.83 14.61 -10.95
N VAL A 192 -14.69 14.00 -11.74
CA VAL A 192 -14.77 14.16 -13.21
C VAL A 192 -15.94 15.06 -13.58
#